data_6995b9e372e0f6455134c68111c27538
#
_entry.id   6995b9e372e0f6455134c68111c27538
#
_cell.length_a   1.000
_cell.length_b   1.000
_cell.length_c   1.000
_cell.angle_alpha   90.00
_cell.angle_beta   90.00
_cell.angle_gamma   90.00
#
_symmetry.space_group_name_H-M   'P 1'
#
loop_
_entity.id
_entity.type
_entity.pdbx_description
1 polymer ?
#
loop_
_entity_poly.entity_id
_entity_poly.type
_entity_poly.pdbx_seq_one_letter_code
_entity_poly.pdbx_strand_id
1 'polypeptide(L)'
;MQKHIEFVPLLSMVQEHISSRYAAALSDSSKLPQLRAYIEKYLRDGSYVVDGLTQTELTNKLYSEMAEYSILTKYLGRGNIEEININAWNDIAITYTSGRTIKAREHFYSPSHAVDIVKRLLHHSGMIIDNSTPMSQGHLPNNTRITALKEPLVDDKVGVSVSIRLLHPSRINRKQIIASGNATEKMIDFLCMCMRYGVSMVVAGATSSGKTTLLNALLTTIPDGKRVFTIETGSRELSLVRKKKGKVVNNVVHTLSRPSDNPAFDITQEDLVVASLRFNPDIVCIGEMRDVECYSAVEASLTGHTVVSTVHAFAADSAHMRIALLCQKRFPIDFKTSLMQAGQAFPIVVYSHKLENNERKIMDISECEILPNGDRAYHTLFKFNITKNETINGKYVTEGYFEQPEIMSDNLKRKLLQFGVPQEELNKFLKKGADY
;
A
#
# COMPACT_ATOMS: atom_id res chain seq x y z
N MET A 1 54.66 0.79 1.10
CA MET A 1 54.32 -0.52 1.64
C MET A 1 52.82 -0.56 1.87
N GLN A 2 52.08 -1.52 1.32
CA GLN A 2 50.61 -1.63 1.49
C GLN A 2 50.31 -1.93 2.98
N LYS A 3 49.33 -1.23 3.53
CA LYS A 3 48.84 -1.43 4.90
C LYS A 3 47.58 -2.26 4.86
N HIS A 4 47.69 -3.53 5.22
CA HIS A 4 46.50 -4.40 5.38
C HIS A 4 45.77 -4.05 6.66
N ILE A 5 44.47 -3.82 6.56
CA ILE A 5 43.59 -3.43 7.66
C ILE A 5 42.22 -4.03 7.46
N GLU A 6 41.51 -4.34 8.53
CA GLU A 6 40.11 -4.77 8.44
C GLU A 6 39.19 -3.61 8.05
N PHE A 7 38.07 -3.92 7.42
CA PHE A 7 37.14 -2.93 6.86
C PHE A 7 36.56 -1.99 7.91
N VAL A 8 36.12 -2.51 9.06
CA VAL A 8 35.43 -1.69 10.09
C VAL A 8 36.36 -0.65 10.74
N PRO A 9 37.60 -0.99 11.18
CA PRO A 9 38.57 -0.02 11.62
C PRO A 9 38.90 1.03 10.55
N LEU A 10 39.07 0.61 9.29
CA LEU A 10 39.33 1.55 8.20
C LEU A 10 38.16 2.50 7.98
N LEU A 11 36.91 2.00 8.03
CA LEU A 11 35.71 2.84 7.92
C LEU A 11 35.70 3.94 8.98
N SER A 12 35.98 3.61 10.23
CA SER A 12 36.06 4.58 11.32
C SER A 12 37.12 5.64 11.06
N MET A 13 38.31 5.24 10.61
CA MET A 13 39.41 6.19 10.29
C MET A 13 39.02 7.12 9.12
N VAL A 14 38.40 6.58 8.09
CA VAL A 14 37.93 7.38 6.93
C VAL A 14 36.81 8.34 7.35
N GLN A 15 35.85 7.89 8.15
CA GLN A 15 34.78 8.73 8.69
C GLN A 15 35.32 9.90 9.49
N GLU A 16 36.25 9.65 10.40
CA GLU A 16 36.91 10.71 11.22
C GLU A 16 37.67 11.71 10.32
N HIS A 17 38.44 11.21 9.35
CA HIS A 17 39.19 12.05 8.43
C HIS A 17 38.28 12.95 7.57
N ILE A 18 37.21 12.36 7.00
CA ILE A 18 36.27 13.10 6.16
C ILE A 18 35.46 14.10 6.98
N SER A 19 34.99 13.71 8.16
CA SER A 19 34.19 14.57 9.03
C SER A 19 35.01 15.77 9.54
N SER A 20 36.31 15.59 9.83
CA SER A 20 37.15 16.65 10.30
C SER A 20 37.60 17.63 9.21
N ARG A 21 37.78 17.17 7.96
CA ARG A 21 38.34 17.98 6.87
C ARG A 21 37.37 18.35 5.77
N TYR A 22 36.33 17.57 5.58
CA TYR A 22 35.41 17.67 4.46
C TYR A 22 33.94 17.54 4.88
N ALA A 23 33.58 18.04 6.08
CA ALA A 23 32.23 17.95 6.64
C ALA A 23 31.14 18.42 5.64
N ALA A 24 31.42 19.46 4.86
CA ALA A 24 30.50 19.94 3.84
C ALA A 24 30.20 18.92 2.73
N ALA A 25 31.05 17.91 2.50
CA ALA A 25 30.80 16.86 1.50
C ALA A 25 29.84 15.80 2.02
N LEU A 26 29.61 15.72 3.33
CA LEU A 26 28.62 14.83 3.96
C LEU A 26 27.24 15.48 4.13
N SER A 27 27.21 16.81 4.31
CA SER A 27 25.98 17.57 4.59
C SER A 27 25.28 18.12 3.34
N ASP A 28 25.99 18.25 2.21
CA ASP A 28 25.51 18.85 0.97
C ASP A 28 25.45 17.79 -0.15
N SER A 29 24.24 17.41 -0.55
CA SER A 29 24.00 16.39 -1.60
C SER A 29 24.67 16.73 -2.94
N SER A 30 24.86 18.02 -3.24
CA SER A 30 25.54 18.45 -4.47
C SER A 30 27.04 18.14 -4.47
N LYS A 31 27.63 17.91 -3.28
CA LYS A 31 29.05 17.61 -3.08
C LYS A 31 29.34 16.11 -2.91
N LEU A 32 28.34 15.25 -2.89
CA LEU A 32 28.52 13.82 -2.80
C LEU A 32 29.47 13.22 -3.88
N PRO A 33 29.49 13.68 -5.13
CA PRO A 33 30.50 13.21 -6.10
C PRO A 33 31.94 13.48 -5.66
N GLN A 34 32.20 14.57 -4.93
CA GLN A 34 33.52 14.92 -4.41
C GLN A 34 33.96 13.99 -3.27
N LEU A 35 33.00 13.48 -2.48
CA LEU A 35 33.27 12.54 -1.40
C LEU A 35 34.01 11.29 -1.90
N ARG A 36 33.61 10.75 -3.05
CA ARG A 36 34.30 9.58 -3.64
C ARG A 36 35.77 9.88 -3.91
N ALA A 37 36.07 11.04 -4.48
CA ALA A 37 37.45 11.47 -4.75
C ALA A 37 38.26 11.65 -3.46
N TYR A 38 37.66 12.16 -2.39
CA TYR A 38 38.32 12.28 -1.09
C TYR A 38 38.62 10.92 -0.45
N ILE A 39 37.70 9.96 -0.53
CA ILE A 39 37.91 8.58 -0.08
C ILE A 39 39.06 7.93 -0.87
N GLU A 40 39.04 8.03 -2.21
CA GLU A 40 40.11 7.49 -3.06
C GLU A 40 41.47 8.07 -2.74
N LYS A 41 41.53 9.39 -2.52
CA LYS A 41 42.76 10.08 -2.12
C LYS A 41 43.27 9.57 -0.78
N TYR A 42 42.41 9.48 0.24
CA TYR A 42 42.78 8.98 1.55
C TYR A 42 43.33 7.56 1.52
N LEU A 43 42.68 6.66 0.78
CA LEU A 43 43.10 5.27 0.63
C LEU A 43 44.48 5.18 -0.06
N ARG A 44 44.69 5.98 -1.09
CA ARG A 44 45.95 6.02 -1.83
C ARG A 44 47.08 6.59 -0.99
N ASP A 45 46.87 7.75 -0.32
CA ASP A 45 47.86 8.43 0.49
C ASP A 45 48.30 7.56 1.67
N GLY A 46 47.36 6.81 2.29
CA GLY A 46 47.61 5.87 3.36
C GLY A 46 48.08 4.49 2.91
N SER A 47 48.04 4.18 1.61
CA SER A 47 48.31 2.85 1.04
C SER A 47 47.49 1.72 1.68
N TYR A 48 46.24 2.01 2.07
CA TYR A 48 45.36 1.06 2.75
C TYR A 48 44.76 0.02 1.79
N VAL A 49 44.74 -1.23 2.22
CA VAL A 49 44.16 -2.39 1.50
C VAL A 49 43.34 -3.23 2.46
N VAL A 50 42.19 -3.69 2.00
CA VAL A 50 41.35 -4.68 2.70
C VAL A 50 41.39 -5.98 1.89
N ASP A 51 41.69 -7.08 2.54
CA ASP A 51 41.82 -8.37 1.86
C ASP A 51 40.52 -8.79 1.20
N GLY A 52 40.59 -9.26 -0.04
CA GLY A 52 39.46 -9.70 -0.83
C GLY A 52 38.68 -8.57 -1.53
N LEU A 53 39.10 -7.28 -1.39
CA LEU A 53 38.50 -6.16 -2.09
C LEU A 53 39.52 -5.46 -2.99
N THR A 54 39.10 -5.16 -4.21
CA THR A 54 39.86 -4.24 -5.08
C THR A 54 39.72 -2.81 -4.55
N GLN A 55 40.63 -1.91 -4.95
CA GLN A 55 40.59 -0.51 -4.55
C GLN A 55 39.26 0.17 -4.92
N THR A 56 38.71 -0.17 -6.07
CA THR A 56 37.41 0.34 -6.54
C THR A 56 36.25 -0.17 -5.69
N GLU A 57 36.23 -1.46 -5.37
CA GLU A 57 35.21 -2.06 -4.50
C GLU A 57 35.28 -1.50 -3.09
N LEU A 58 36.48 -1.31 -2.57
CA LEU A 58 36.73 -0.69 -1.26
C LEU A 58 36.19 0.75 -1.21
N THR A 59 36.51 1.55 -2.23
CA THR A 59 35.99 2.93 -2.35
C THR A 59 34.45 2.94 -2.42
N ASN A 60 33.87 2.08 -3.25
CA ASN A 60 32.41 1.98 -3.39
C ASN A 60 31.75 1.58 -2.07
N LYS A 61 32.32 0.64 -1.36
CA LYS A 61 31.81 0.16 -0.07
C LYS A 61 31.89 1.26 0.99
N LEU A 62 33.02 1.96 1.12
CA LEU A 62 33.17 3.09 2.03
C LEU A 62 32.21 4.24 1.68
N TYR A 63 32.06 4.53 0.39
CA TYR A 63 31.10 5.55 -0.07
C TYR A 63 29.67 5.18 0.31
N SER A 64 29.25 3.93 0.11
CA SER A 64 27.92 3.45 0.48
C SER A 64 27.66 3.58 1.99
N GLU A 65 28.67 3.29 2.82
CA GLU A 65 28.57 3.45 4.28
C GLU A 65 28.48 4.91 4.73
N MET A 66 29.05 5.84 3.98
CA MET A 66 29.13 7.24 4.36
C MET A 66 28.04 8.12 3.74
N ALA A 67 27.64 7.86 2.50
CA ALA A 67 26.76 8.71 1.72
C ALA A 67 25.39 8.05 1.39
N GLU A 68 25.32 6.73 1.47
CA GLU A 68 24.11 5.96 1.17
C GLU A 68 23.58 5.26 2.42
N TYR A 69 22.89 4.15 2.26
CA TYR A 69 22.20 3.45 3.34
C TYR A 69 22.81 2.07 3.62
N SER A 70 24.14 1.92 3.42
CA SER A 70 24.86 0.67 3.69
C SER A 70 24.20 -0.49 2.91
N ILE A 71 24.00 -1.60 3.58
CA ILE A 71 23.37 -2.81 3.00
C ILE A 71 21.94 -2.55 2.45
N LEU A 72 21.22 -1.55 2.94
CA LEU A 72 19.86 -1.24 2.48
C LEU A 72 19.84 -0.67 1.07
N THR A 73 20.90 0.02 0.65
CA THR A 73 21.00 0.67 -0.67
C THR A 73 20.66 -0.30 -1.80
N LYS A 74 21.21 -1.51 -1.74
CA LYS A 74 20.97 -2.52 -2.79
C LYS A 74 19.55 -3.07 -2.84
N TYR A 75 18.79 -2.95 -1.75
CA TYR A 75 17.41 -3.43 -1.66
C TYR A 75 16.38 -2.34 -1.96
N LEU A 76 16.60 -1.12 -1.49
CA LEU A 76 15.66 0.01 -1.64
C LEU A 76 15.38 0.39 -3.11
N GLY A 77 16.33 0.14 -4.02
CA GLY A 77 16.18 0.44 -5.46
C GLY A 77 15.59 -0.71 -6.31
N ARG A 78 15.26 -1.86 -5.71
CA ARG A 78 14.83 -3.05 -6.48
C ARG A 78 13.31 -3.13 -6.59
N GLY A 79 12.81 -3.16 -7.83
CA GLY A 79 11.38 -3.25 -8.13
C GLY A 79 10.70 -4.59 -7.82
N ASN A 80 11.44 -5.59 -7.33
CA ASN A 80 10.92 -6.91 -6.98
C ASN A 80 10.90 -7.18 -5.46
N ILE A 81 11.18 -6.17 -4.63
CA ILE A 81 11.13 -6.27 -3.16
C ILE A 81 9.87 -5.55 -2.69
N GLU A 82 9.08 -6.20 -1.87
CA GLU A 82 7.85 -5.66 -1.27
C GLU A 82 8.13 -5.08 0.13
N GLU A 83 8.97 -5.78 0.93
CA GLU A 83 9.20 -5.38 2.32
C GLU A 83 10.61 -5.71 2.78
N ILE A 84 11.17 -4.84 3.60
CA ILE A 84 12.44 -5.03 4.32
C ILE A 84 12.15 -4.88 5.80
N ASN A 85 12.34 -5.95 6.57
CA ASN A 85 12.15 -5.96 8.02
C ASN A 85 13.50 -6.12 8.71
N ILE A 86 13.93 -5.09 9.41
CA ILE A 86 15.10 -5.09 10.29
C ILE A 86 14.59 -5.41 11.69
N ASN A 87 14.76 -6.65 12.14
CA ASN A 87 14.37 -7.07 13.49
C ASN A 87 15.45 -6.68 14.51
N ALA A 88 16.70 -6.71 14.08
CA ALA A 88 17.90 -6.27 14.81
C ALA A 88 19.00 -5.90 13.81
N TRP A 89 20.07 -5.29 14.28
CA TRP A 89 21.23 -4.90 13.46
C TRP A 89 21.81 -6.06 12.62
N ASN A 90 21.68 -7.30 13.09
CA ASN A 90 22.15 -8.53 12.46
C ASN A 90 21.05 -9.49 12.03
N ASP A 91 19.79 -9.10 12.10
CA ASP A 91 18.63 -9.88 11.67
C ASP A 91 17.74 -9.09 10.73
N ILE A 92 17.92 -9.29 9.43
CA ILE A 92 17.20 -8.57 8.38
C ILE A 92 16.46 -9.58 7.49
N ALA A 93 15.17 -9.41 7.35
CA ALA A 93 14.32 -10.20 6.47
C ALA A 93 13.88 -9.39 5.25
N ILE A 94 13.95 -10.00 4.07
CA ILE A 94 13.58 -9.39 2.79
C ILE A 94 12.41 -10.19 2.21
N THR A 95 11.28 -9.52 1.99
CA THR A 95 10.11 -10.11 1.34
C THR A 95 10.03 -9.61 -0.10
N TYR A 96 10.00 -10.55 -1.03
CA TYR A 96 9.86 -10.27 -2.45
C TYR A 96 8.38 -10.17 -2.87
N THR A 97 8.11 -9.50 -3.98
CA THR A 97 6.76 -9.37 -4.57
C THR A 97 6.13 -10.73 -4.93
N SER A 98 6.93 -11.80 -5.03
CA SER A 98 6.46 -13.19 -5.15
C SER A 98 5.89 -13.77 -3.85
N GLY A 99 5.96 -13.05 -2.74
CA GLY A 99 5.58 -13.52 -1.40
C GLY A 99 6.68 -14.32 -0.68
N ARG A 100 7.83 -14.60 -1.34
CA ARG A 100 8.94 -15.30 -0.71
C ARG A 100 9.70 -14.38 0.23
N THR A 101 9.91 -14.81 1.47
CA THR A 101 10.75 -14.11 2.45
C THR A 101 12.07 -14.87 2.65
N ILE A 102 13.17 -14.14 2.70
CA ILE A 102 14.50 -14.68 3.00
C ILE A 102 15.19 -13.83 4.07
N LYS A 103 16.10 -14.41 4.82
CA LYS A 103 17.03 -13.67 5.68
C LYS A 103 18.19 -13.16 4.81
N ALA A 104 18.53 -11.89 4.97
CA ALA A 104 19.71 -11.30 4.33
C ALA A 104 20.99 -11.95 4.91
N ARG A 105 21.97 -12.21 4.06
CA ARG A 105 23.29 -12.70 4.51
C ARG A 105 24.14 -11.59 5.11
N GLU A 106 23.96 -10.37 4.62
CA GLU A 106 24.66 -9.20 5.11
C GLU A 106 23.83 -8.52 6.20
N HIS A 107 24.53 -7.90 7.13
CA HIS A 107 23.94 -7.18 8.25
C HIS A 107 24.75 -5.90 8.55
N PHE A 108 24.29 -5.05 9.43
CA PHE A 108 25.05 -3.90 9.92
C PHE A 108 26.22 -4.36 10.79
N TYR A 109 27.17 -3.50 11.04
CA TYR A 109 28.40 -3.87 11.79
C TYR A 109 28.19 -3.87 13.31
N SER A 110 27.22 -3.10 13.80
CA SER A 110 26.89 -2.99 15.22
C SER A 110 25.46 -2.43 15.41
N PRO A 111 24.90 -2.51 16.65
CA PRO A 111 23.66 -1.82 16.98
C PRO A 111 23.68 -0.32 16.66
N SER A 112 24.76 0.37 17.08
CA SER A 112 24.94 1.82 16.84
C SER A 112 25.03 2.15 15.35
N HIS A 113 25.76 1.34 14.57
CA HIS A 113 25.83 1.51 13.12
C HIS A 113 24.45 1.39 12.44
N ALA A 114 23.63 0.43 12.85
CA ALA A 114 22.26 0.29 12.35
C ALA A 114 21.42 1.54 12.66
N VAL A 115 21.50 2.05 13.89
CA VAL A 115 20.83 3.29 14.31
C VAL A 115 21.25 4.47 13.44
N ASP A 116 22.54 4.64 13.17
CA ASP A 116 23.08 5.78 12.39
C ASP A 116 22.62 5.72 10.93
N ILE A 117 22.62 4.53 10.31
CA ILE A 117 22.12 4.35 8.95
C ILE A 117 20.61 4.65 8.87
N VAL A 118 19.82 4.17 9.84
CA VAL A 118 18.37 4.43 9.89
C VAL A 118 18.07 5.90 10.16
N LYS A 119 18.81 6.55 11.06
CA LYS A 119 18.72 8.01 11.27
C LYS A 119 18.95 8.78 9.98
N ARG A 120 19.99 8.43 9.23
CA ARG A 120 20.30 9.06 7.94
C ARG A 120 19.17 8.86 6.93
N LEU A 121 18.63 7.64 6.83
CA LEU A 121 17.50 7.31 5.96
C LEU A 121 16.27 8.16 6.28
N LEU A 122 15.93 8.29 7.55
CA LEU A 122 14.79 9.09 8.02
C LEU A 122 15.01 10.59 7.80
N HIS A 123 16.21 11.09 8.11
CA HIS A 123 16.55 12.52 7.99
C HIS A 123 16.39 13.05 6.56
N HIS A 124 16.73 12.27 5.54
CA HIS A 124 16.50 12.65 4.15
C HIS A 124 15.02 12.89 3.78
N SER A 125 14.12 12.42 4.63
CA SER A 125 12.66 12.60 4.47
C SER A 125 12.07 13.55 5.51
N GLY A 126 12.93 14.28 6.23
CA GLY A 126 12.52 15.22 7.28
C GLY A 126 12.02 14.55 8.56
N MET A 127 12.25 13.24 8.73
CA MET A 127 11.86 12.49 9.92
C MET A 127 13.01 12.39 10.92
N ILE A 128 12.67 12.33 12.20
CA ILE A 128 13.62 12.24 13.31
C ILE A 128 13.37 10.95 14.08
N ILE A 129 14.45 10.33 14.53
CA ILE A 129 14.43 9.26 15.53
C ILE A 129 15.59 9.48 16.51
N ASP A 130 15.27 9.69 17.78
CA ASP A 130 16.22 9.94 18.85
C ASP A 130 15.68 9.41 20.19
N ASN A 131 16.28 9.78 21.31
CA ASN A 131 15.84 9.32 22.64
C ASN A 131 14.53 9.98 23.10
N SER A 132 14.22 11.18 22.62
CA SER A 132 12.95 11.86 22.89
C SER A 132 11.85 11.43 21.94
N THR A 133 12.20 11.00 20.75
CA THR A 133 11.29 10.48 19.71
C THR A 133 11.74 9.09 19.28
N PRO A 134 11.57 8.06 20.15
CA PRO A 134 12.11 6.71 19.89
C PRO A 134 11.32 5.91 18.85
N MET A 135 10.19 6.44 18.38
CA MET A 135 9.39 5.89 17.29
C MET A 135 9.24 6.93 16.19
N SER A 136 9.52 6.52 14.95
CA SER A 136 9.32 7.35 13.76
C SER A 136 8.50 6.59 12.73
N GLN A 137 7.47 7.26 12.19
CA GLN A 137 6.61 6.72 11.14
C GLN A 137 6.46 7.75 10.03
N GLY A 138 6.55 7.30 8.78
CA GLY A 138 6.39 8.23 7.68
C GLY A 138 6.73 7.60 6.33
N HIS A 139 7.19 8.44 5.42
CA HIS A 139 7.43 8.06 4.03
C HIS A 139 8.79 8.53 3.57
N LEU A 140 9.54 7.59 3.03
CA LEU A 140 10.74 7.84 2.26
C LEU A 140 10.36 8.27 0.82
N PRO A 141 11.30 8.80 0.03
CA PRO A 141 11.09 9.01 -1.39
C PRO A 141 10.55 7.74 -2.10
N ASN A 142 9.91 7.93 -3.26
CA ASN A 142 9.33 6.83 -4.06
C ASN A 142 8.19 6.06 -3.37
N ASN A 143 7.39 6.73 -2.55
CA ASN A 143 6.23 6.15 -1.86
C ASN A 143 6.57 4.96 -0.93
N THR A 144 7.78 4.90 -0.41
CA THR A 144 8.21 3.86 0.52
C THR A 144 7.77 4.22 1.93
N ARG A 145 6.94 3.39 2.56
CA ARG A 145 6.52 3.57 3.95
C ARG A 145 7.60 3.02 4.89
N ILE A 146 7.87 3.74 5.97
CA ILE A 146 8.81 3.31 7.02
C ILE A 146 8.20 3.49 8.41
N THR A 147 8.41 2.50 9.26
CA THR A 147 8.21 2.59 10.71
C THR A 147 9.47 2.11 11.38
N ALA A 148 10.05 2.92 12.25
CA ALA A 148 11.29 2.63 12.95
C ALA A 148 11.11 2.80 14.47
N LEU A 149 11.67 1.88 15.23
CA LEU A 149 11.67 1.84 16.69
C LEU A 149 13.11 1.73 17.18
N LYS A 150 13.50 2.53 18.16
CA LYS A 150 14.78 2.43 18.86
C LYS A 150 14.61 2.42 20.39
N GLU A 151 15.69 2.33 21.13
CA GLU A 151 15.67 2.47 22.59
C GLU A 151 14.94 3.77 23.01
N PRO A 152 14.04 3.70 24.04
CA PRO A 152 13.81 2.57 24.97
C PRO A 152 12.71 1.57 24.51
N LEU A 153 12.20 1.66 23.28
CA LEU A 153 11.14 0.77 22.80
C LEU A 153 11.66 -0.61 22.39
N VAL A 154 12.94 -0.72 22.08
CA VAL A 154 13.65 -1.97 21.79
C VAL A 154 14.94 -2.00 22.61
N ASP A 155 15.49 -3.21 22.85
CA ASP A 155 16.72 -3.40 23.61
C ASP A 155 17.91 -2.70 22.89
N ASP A 156 18.82 -2.13 23.65
CA ASP A 156 20.04 -1.47 23.14
C ASP A 156 20.89 -2.38 22.26
N LYS A 157 20.93 -3.69 22.59
CA LYS A 157 21.62 -4.75 21.82
C LYS A 157 21.00 -5.00 20.46
N VAL A 158 19.73 -4.66 20.26
CA VAL A 158 19.02 -4.72 18.99
C VAL A 158 19.40 -3.54 18.11
N GLY A 159 19.62 -2.37 18.71
CA GLY A 159 19.89 -1.10 18.10
C GLY A 159 18.63 -0.44 17.56
N VAL A 160 18.06 -0.98 16.50
CA VAL A 160 16.86 -0.46 15.87
C VAL A 160 16.04 -1.59 15.24
N SER A 161 14.70 -1.52 15.36
CA SER A 161 13.78 -2.37 14.63
C SER A 161 13.02 -1.53 13.61
N VAL A 162 12.99 -1.96 12.34
CA VAL A 162 12.41 -1.16 11.25
C VAL A 162 11.60 -2.04 10.31
N SER A 163 10.42 -1.57 9.93
CA SER A 163 9.67 -2.11 8.79
C SER A 163 9.67 -1.07 7.68
N ILE A 164 10.17 -1.46 6.50
CA ILE A 164 10.20 -0.65 5.29
C ILE A 164 9.36 -1.36 4.24
N ARG A 165 8.24 -0.76 3.85
CA ARG A 165 7.37 -1.28 2.79
C ARG A 165 7.56 -0.47 1.52
N LEU A 166 8.14 -1.12 0.50
CA LEU A 166 8.32 -0.54 -0.81
C LEU A 166 7.01 -0.64 -1.59
N LEU A 167 6.33 0.49 -1.67
CA LEU A 167 5.08 0.55 -2.41
C LEU A 167 5.40 0.70 -3.90
N HIS A 168 5.26 -0.38 -4.62
CA HIS A 168 5.24 -0.32 -6.06
C HIS A 168 3.83 0.07 -6.47
N PRO A 169 3.59 1.30 -7.03
CA PRO A 169 2.28 1.66 -7.54
C PRO A 169 1.81 0.52 -8.44
N SER A 170 0.71 -0.10 -8.06
CA SER A 170 0.28 -1.34 -8.69
C SER A 170 0.17 -1.15 -10.19
N ARG A 171 1.05 -1.81 -10.94
CA ARG A 171 0.96 -1.91 -12.40
C ARG A 171 -0.02 -3.00 -12.83
N ILE A 172 -0.60 -3.72 -11.84
CA ILE A 172 -1.56 -4.78 -12.09
C ILE A 172 -2.83 -4.15 -12.63
N ASN A 173 -3.16 -4.49 -13.86
CA ASN A 173 -4.35 -4.03 -14.56
C ASN A 173 -5.41 -5.15 -14.61
N ARG A 174 -6.61 -4.81 -15.16
CA ARG A 174 -7.72 -5.75 -15.33
C ARG A 174 -7.28 -7.09 -15.94
N LYS A 175 -6.50 -7.07 -17.04
CA LYS A 175 -6.05 -8.29 -17.73
C LYS A 175 -5.19 -9.18 -16.85
N GLN A 176 -4.32 -8.58 -16.03
CA GLN A 176 -3.43 -9.33 -15.14
C GLN A 176 -4.20 -9.94 -13.95
N ILE A 177 -5.23 -9.28 -13.41
CA ILE A 177 -6.11 -9.86 -12.38
C ILE A 177 -6.83 -11.10 -12.93
N ILE A 178 -7.37 -11.02 -14.13
CA ILE A 178 -8.05 -12.15 -14.78
C ILE A 178 -7.06 -13.27 -15.08
N ALA A 179 -5.92 -12.95 -15.71
CA ALA A 179 -4.89 -13.92 -16.07
C ALA A 179 -4.26 -14.66 -14.86
N SER A 180 -4.21 -14.00 -13.69
CA SER A 180 -3.76 -14.64 -12.44
C SER A 180 -4.84 -15.50 -11.77
N GLY A 181 -6.04 -15.58 -12.32
CA GLY A 181 -7.16 -16.34 -11.77
C GLY A 181 -7.70 -15.76 -10.46
N ASN A 182 -7.46 -14.48 -10.18
CA ASN A 182 -8.00 -13.84 -8.97
C ASN A 182 -9.50 -13.58 -9.06
N ALA A 183 -10.00 -13.38 -10.28
CA ALA A 183 -11.41 -13.17 -10.62
C ALA A 183 -11.66 -13.57 -12.08
N THR A 184 -12.91 -13.83 -12.44
CA THR A 184 -13.30 -14.00 -13.85
C THR A 184 -13.45 -12.65 -14.55
N GLU A 185 -13.46 -12.68 -15.88
CA GLU A 185 -13.74 -11.50 -16.70
C GLU A 185 -15.10 -10.90 -16.39
N LYS A 186 -16.12 -11.75 -16.24
CA LYS A 186 -17.49 -11.36 -15.91
C LYS A 186 -17.61 -10.64 -14.57
N MET A 187 -16.92 -11.12 -13.53
CA MET A 187 -16.85 -10.46 -12.22
C MET A 187 -16.26 -9.05 -12.33
N ILE A 188 -15.14 -8.91 -13.04
CA ILE A 188 -14.50 -7.60 -13.21
C ILE A 188 -15.37 -6.66 -14.04
N ASP A 189 -16.04 -7.15 -15.08
CA ASP A 189 -16.95 -6.34 -15.89
C ASP A 189 -18.16 -5.87 -15.09
N PHE A 190 -18.71 -6.72 -14.21
CA PHE A 190 -19.77 -6.34 -13.28
C PHE A 190 -19.32 -5.18 -12.35
N LEU A 191 -18.16 -5.29 -11.74
CA LEU A 191 -17.64 -4.25 -10.86
C LEU A 191 -17.34 -2.93 -11.60
N CYS A 192 -16.78 -3.04 -12.81
CA CYS A 192 -16.55 -1.87 -13.68
C CYS A 192 -17.86 -1.20 -14.08
N MET A 193 -18.89 -1.96 -14.42
CA MET A 193 -20.23 -1.45 -14.72
C MET A 193 -20.81 -0.74 -13.49
N CYS A 194 -20.83 -1.37 -12.32
CA CYS A 194 -21.32 -0.77 -11.09
C CYS A 194 -20.64 0.59 -10.80
N MET A 195 -19.32 0.63 -10.83
CA MET A 195 -18.53 1.84 -10.54
C MET A 195 -18.78 2.93 -11.59
N ARG A 196 -18.84 2.57 -12.87
CA ARG A 196 -19.07 3.52 -13.97
C ARG A 196 -20.44 4.18 -13.89
N TYR A 197 -21.46 3.45 -13.42
CA TYR A 197 -22.84 3.88 -13.38
C TYR A 197 -23.35 4.19 -11.95
N GLY A 198 -22.47 4.72 -11.11
CA GLY A 198 -22.88 5.37 -9.87
C GLY A 198 -23.21 4.43 -8.70
N VAL A 199 -22.78 3.17 -8.74
CA VAL A 199 -22.94 2.25 -7.62
C VAL A 199 -21.68 2.22 -6.78
N SER A 200 -21.77 2.72 -5.56
CA SER A 200 -20.68 2.70 -4.59
C SER A 200 -20.36 1.27 -4.14
N MET A 201 -19.11 1.02 -3.84
CA MET A 201 -18.65 -0.30 -3.40
C MET A 201 -17.50 -0.25 -2.43
N VAL A 202 -17.35 -1.29 -1.64
CA VAL A 202 -16.23 -1.47 -0.74
C VAL A 202 -15.55 -2.82 -0.97
N VAL A 203 -14.22 -2.82 -1.00
CA VAL A 203 -13.40 -4.04 -1.07
C VAL A 203 -12.97 -4.40 0.34
N ALA A 204 -13.48 -5.51 0.84
CA ALA A 204 -13.19 -6.07 2.14
C ALA A 204 -12.09 -7.14 2.07
N GLY A 205 -11.34 -7.32 3.13
CA GLY A 205 -10.32 -8.37 3.25
C GLY A 205 -9.26 -8.07 4.29
N ALA A 206 -8.45 -9.06 4.65
CA ALA A 206 -7.32 -8.92 5.55
C ALA A 206 -6.18 -8.09 4.92
N THR A 207 -5.15 -7.81 5.70
CA THR A 207 -3.90 -7.21 5.19
C THR A 207 -3.30 -8.09 4.09
N SER A 208 -2.74 -7.47 3.05
CA SER A 208 -2.11 -8.15 1.90
C SER A 208 -3.05 -9.02 1.05
N SER A 209 -4.36 -8.94 1.23
CA SER A 209 -5.35 -9.66 0.39
C SER A 209 -5.52 -9.08 -1.03
N GLY A 210 -4.88 -7.95 -1.35
CA GLY A 210 -4.91 -7.33 -2.67
C GLY A 210 -6.02 -6.30 -2.88
N LYS A 211 -6.66 -5.80 -1.82
CA LYS A 211 -7.75 -4.80 -1.87
C LYS A 211 -7.40 -3.56 -2.70
N THR A 212 -6.31 -2.87 -2.34
CA THR A 212 -5.88 -1.65 -3.03
C THR A 212 -5.47 -1.94 -4.48
N THR A 213 -4.87 -3.10 -4.73
CA THR A 213 -4.50 -3.55 -6.08
C THR A 213 -5.73 -3.75 -6.96
N LEU A 214 -6.76 -4.42 -6.44
CA LEU A 214 -8.04 -4.60 -7.14
C LEU A 214 -8.70 -3.25 -7.41
N LEU A 215 -8.80 -2.41 -6.37
CA LEU A 215 -9.39 -1.07 -6.49
C LEU A 215 -8.66 -0.22 -7.54
N ASN A 216 -7.32 -0.21 -7.53
CA ASN A 216 -6.53 0.48 -8.54
C ASN A 216 -6.82 -0.05 -9.96
N ALA A 217 -6.88 -1.37 -10.14
CA ALA A 217 -7.16 -1.97 -11.44
C ALA A 217 -8.57 -1.61 -11.97
N LEU A 218 -9.58 -1.59 -11.09
CA LEU A 218 -10.94 -1.15 -11.45
C LEU A 218 -10.97 0.33 -11.82
N LEU A 219 -10.33 1.20 -11.03
CA LEU A 219 -10.29 2.64 -11.30
C LEU A 219 -9.55 2.99 -12.60
N THR A 220 -8.59 2.18 -13.05
CA THR A 220 -7.93 2.38 -14.36
C THR A 220 -8.88 2.16 -15.55
N THR A 221 -10.05 1.54 -15.35
CA THR A 221 -11.06 1.31 -16.42
C THR A 221 -12.00 2.50 -16.59
N ILE A 222 -11.99 3.45 -15.67
CA ILE A 222 -12.87 4.62 -15.72
C ILE A 222 -12.54 5.47 -16.95
N PRO A 223 -13.57 5.91 -17.72
CA PRO A 223 -13.37 6.77 -18.89
C PRO A 223 -12.59 8.04 -18.58
N ASP A 224 -11.77 8.50 -19.52
CA ASP A 224 -10.89 9.68 -19.34
C ASP A 224 -11.65 10.97 -18.98
N GLY A 225 -12.89 11.12 -19.44
CA GLY A 225 -13.76 12.28 -19.16
C GLY A 225 -14.33 12.31 -17.75
N LYS A 226 -14.34 11.18 -17.02
CA LYS A 226 -14.84 11.13 -15.66
C LYS A 226 -13.76 11.54 -14.66
N ARG A 227 -14.15 12.37 -13.69
CA ARG A 227 -13.25 12.88 -12.67
C ARG A 227 -13.17 11.95 -11.47
N VAL A 228 -11.97 11.44 -11.20
CA VAL A 228 -11.66 10.60 -10.04
C VAL A 228 -10.89 11.43 -9.01
N PHE A 229 -11.36 11.45 -7.78
CA PHE A 229 -10.67 12.09 -6.65
C PHE A 229 -10.23 11.01 -5.68
N THR A 230 -8.91 10.85 -5.45
CA THR A 230 -8.39 9.85 -4.52
C THR A 230 -7.89 10.47 -3.24
N ILE A 231 -8.16 9.79 -2.13
CA ILE A 231 -7.78 10.19 -0.77
C ILE A 231 -7.02 9.03 -0.15
N GLU A 232 -5.74 9.23 0.14
CA GLU A 232 -4.88 8.20 0.72
C GLU A 232 -4.18 8.74 1.96
N THR A 233 -3.75 7.84 2.84
CA THR A 233 -3.01 8.21 4.06
C THR A 233 -1.58 7.75 3.94
N GLY A 234 -0.69 8.70 4.12
CA GLY A 234 0.72 8.45 4.26
C GLY A 234 1.45 8.20 2.95
N SER A 235 1.01 7.32 2.06
CA SER A 235 1.66 7.04 0.78
C SER A 235 0.64 6.86 -0.33
N ARG A 236 1.07 7.20 -1.53
CA ARG A 236 0.26 7.02 -2.74
C ARG A 236 0.43 5.60 -3.27
N GLU A 237 -0.56 4.75 -3.04
CA GLU A 237 -0.64 3.39 -3.56
C GLU A 237 -1.36 3.34 -4.91
N LEU A 238 -2.29 4.28 -5.14
CA LEU A 238 -3.05 4.37 -6.39
C LEU A 238 -2.26 5.12 -7.47
N SER A 239 -2.18 4.53 -8.67
CA SER A 239 -1.48 5.09 -9.82
C SER A 239 -2.42 5.16 -11.02
N LEU A 240 -3.23 6.21 -11.07
CA LEU A 240 -4.32 6.33 -12.03
C LEU A 240 -4.01 7.26 -13.22
N VAL A 241 -2.96 8.08 -13.11
CA VAL A 241 -2.63 9.05 -14.17
C VAL A 241 -2.21 8.33 -15.45
N ARG A 242 -2.96 8.56 -16.51
CA ARG A 242 -2.69 8.02 -17.86
C ARG A 242 -2.07 9.10 -18.75
N LYS A 243 -1.02 8.74 -19.46
CA LYS A 243 -0.34 9.64 -20.41
C LYS A 243 -0.39 9.07 -21.81
N LYS A 244 -0.69 9.92 -22.80
CA LYS A 244 -0.57 9.62 -24.23
C LYS A 244 0.35 10.65 -24.87
N LYS A 245 1.41 10.19 -25.50
CA LYS A 245 2.45 11.08 -26.08
C LYS A 245 2.96 12.14 -25.07
N GLY A 246 3.21 11.72 -23.83
CA GLY A 246 3.73 12.58 -22.74
C GLY A 246 2.69 13.48 -22.06
N LYS A 247 1.48 13.62 -22.59
CA LYS A 247 0.40 14.46 -22.01
C LYS A 247 -0.56 13.61 -21.19
N VAL A 248 -1.01 14.13 -20.04
CA VAL A 248 -2.07 13.53 -19.23
C VAL A 248 -3.38 13.59 -20.00
N VAL A 249 -4.09 12.46 -20.09
CA VAL A 249 -5.34 12.32 -20.87
C VAL A 249 -6.58 12.12 -20.02
N ASN A 250 -6.44 11.71 -18.77
CA ASN A 250 -7.57 11.49 -17.87
C ASN A 250 -7.65 12.53 -16.75
N ASN A 251 -8.80 12.60 -16.09
CA ASN A 251 -9.10 13.62 -15.07
C ASN A 251 -9.01 12.98 -13.69
N VAL A 252 -7.85 13.11 -13.03
CA VAL A 252 -7.60 12.52 -11.71
C VAL A 252 -6.95 13.54 -10.77
N VAL A 253 -7.48 13.63 -9.57
CA VAL A 253 -6.89 14.38 -8.45
C VAL A 253 -6.44 13.38 -7.40
N HIS A 254 -5.14 13.33 -7.13
CA HIS A 254 -4.56 12.51 -6.06
C HIS A 254 -4.28 13.38 -4.84
N THR A 255 -4.81 12.99 -3.67
CA THR A 255 -4.55 13.67 -2.40
C THR A 255 -4.00 12.71 -1.35
N LEU A 256 -3.26 13.28 -0.40
CA LEU A 256 -2.74 12.57 0.78
C LEU A 256 -3.13 13.36 2.02
N SER A 257 -3.58 12.68 3.07
CA SER A 257 -3.69 13.27 4.38
C SER A 257 -2.30 13.70 4.88
N ARG A 258 -2.27 14.76 5.67
CA ARG A 258 -1.03 15.32 6.21
C ARG A 258 -1.14 15.43 7.72
N PRO A 259 -0.62 14.44 8.48
CA PRO A 259 -0.49 14.59 9.92
C PRO A 259 0.53 15.69 10.24
N SER A 260 0.33 16.42 11.34
CA SER A 260 1.21 17.47 11.83
C SER A 260 1.36 17.35 13.34
N ASP A 261 2.52 17.76 13.88
CA ASP A 261 2.74 17.86 15.33
C ASP A 261 1.82 18.90 15.98
N ASN A 262 1.35 19.87 15.21
CA ASN A 262 0.31 20.81 15.61
C ASN A 262 -1.02 20.40 15.01
N PRO A 263 -2.02 19.97 15.82
CA PRO A 263 -3.34 19.53 15.32
C PRO A 263 -4.07 20.57 14.46
N ALA A 264 -3.77 21.86 14.64
CA ALA A 264 -4.37 22.94 13.84
C ALA A 264 -3.95 22.90 12.35
N PHE A 265 -2.87 22.18 12.02
CA PHE A 265 -2.35 22.02 10.66
C PHE A 265 -2.53 20.60 10.12
N ASP A 266 -3.19 19.72 10.86
CA ASP A 266 -3.58 18.41 10.36
C ASP A 266 -4.55 18.54 9.21
N ILE A 267 -4.32 17.74 8.17
CA ILE A 267 -5.30 17.51 7.09
C ILE A 267 -5.64 16.03 7.13
N THR A 268 -6.81 15.74 7.67
CA THR A 268 -7.29 14.36 7.86
C THR A 268 -7.90 13.79 6.57
N GLN A 269 -8.17 12.48 6.55
CA GLN A 269 -8.96 11.89 5.46
C GLN A 269 -10.38 12.45 5.43
N GLU A 270 -10.99 12.72 6.59
CA GLU A 270 -12.33 13.33 6.69
C GLU A 270 -12.36 14.71 6.00
N ASP A 271 -11.37 15.58 6.28
CA ASP A 271 -11.26 16.88 5.63
C ASP A 271 -11.17 16.76 4.11
N LEU A 272 -10.42 15.78 3.62
CA LEU A 272 -10.26 15.55 2.20
C LEU A 272 -11.53 14.98 1.55
N VAL A 273 -12.32 14.14 2.26
CA VAL A 273 -13.64 13.70 1.78
C VAL A 273 -14.56 14.92 1.62
N VAL A 274 -14.67 15.76 2.65
CA VAL A 274 -15.49 16.98 2.61
C VAL A 274 -15.03 17.93 1.50
N ALA A 275 -13.70 18.12 1.36
CA ALA A 275 -13.14 18.95 0.29
C ALA A 275 -13.46 18.38 -1.09
N SER A 276 -13.38 17.06 -1.27
CA SER A 276 -13.60 16.39 -2.56
C SER A 276 -14.97 16.74 -3.17
N LEU A 277 -16.00 16.88 -2.35
CA LEU A 277 -17.37 17.21 -2.81
C LEU A 277 -17.45 18.56 -3.54
N ARG A 278 -16.48 19.47 -3.30
CA ARG A 278 -16.37 20.76 -4.00
C ARG A 278 -15.54 20.69 -5.28
N PHE A 279 -14.94 19.54 -5.58
CA PHE A 279 -14.18 19.30 -6.81
C PHE A 279 -15.03 18.70 -7.93
N ASN A 280 -16.33 18.54 -7.71
CA ASN A 280 -17.26 17.92 -8.66
C ASN A 280 -16.75 16.56 -9.20
N PRO A 281 -16.44 15.60 -8.33
CA PRO A 281 -15.94 14.29 -8.76
C PRO A 281 -17.08 13.40 -9.23
N ASP A 282 -16.83 12.60 -10.28
CA ASP A 282 -17.70 11.47 -10.61
C ASP A 282 -17.49 10.30 -9.65
N ILE A 283 -16.26 10.13 -9.15
CA ILE A 283 -15.91 9.06 -8.22
C ILE A 283 -14.97 9.61 -7.15
N VAL A 284 -15.30 9.37 -5.89
CA VAL A 284 -14.43 9.59 -4.72
C VAL A 284 -13.87 8.23 -4.31
N CYS A 285 -12.56 8.10 -4.33
CA CYS A 285 -11.86 6.90 -3.89
C CYS A 285 -11.12 7.16 -2.58
N ILE A 286 -11.56 6.52 -1.51
CA ILE A 286 -10.86 6.53 -0.22
C ILE A 286 -10.03 5.25 -0.17
N GLY A 287 -8.68 5.38 -0.09
CA GLY A 287 -7.78 4.24 -0.13
C GLY A 287 -8.12 3.17 0.90
N GLU A 288 -8.41 3.59 2.12
CA GLU A 288 -8.85 2.71 3.22
C GLU A 288 -9.70 3.48 4.22
N MET A 289 -10.84 2.92 4.60
CA MET A 289 -11.68 3.40 5.69
C MET A 289 -11.32 2.65 7.00
N ARG A 290 -10.89 3.39 8.01
CA ARG A 290 -10.45 2.82 9.30
C ARG A 290 -10.80 3.63 10.54
N ASP A 291 -11.29 4.87 10.35
CA ASP A 291 -11.63 5.78 11.44
C ASP A 291 -12.85 6.64 11.08
N VAL A 292 -12.93 7.85 11.61
CA VAL A 292 -14.05 8.81 11.51
C VAL A 292 -14.42 9.21 10.09
N GLU A 293 -13.50 9.16 9.14
CA GLU A 293 -13.73 9.39 7.71
C GLU A 293 -14.82 8.51 7.12
N CYS A 294 -15.09 7.35 7.76
CA CYS A 294 -16.19 6.46 7.36
C CYS A 294 -17.54 7.19 7.35
N TYR A 295 -17.80 8.05 8.33
CA TYR A 295 -19.07 8.80 8.39
C TYR A 295 -19.21 9.71 7.16
N SER A 296 -18.20 10.51 6.86
CA SER A 296 -18.22 11.41 5.70
C SER A 296 -18.28 10.65 4.37
N ALA A 297 -17.69 9.45 4.29
CA ALA A 297 -17.78 8.56 3.13
C ALA A 297 -19.21 8.03 2.92
N VAL A 298 -19.89 7.61 3.99
CA VAL A 298 -21.29 7.17 3.98
C VAL A 298 -22.18 8.33 3.54
N GLU A 299 -22.07 9.52 4.14
CA GLU A 299 -22.82 10.71 3.78
C GLU A 299 -22.60 11.11 2.31
N ALA A 300 -21.36 11.11 1.83
CA ALA A 300 -21.06 11.40 0.43
C ALA A 300 -21.77 10.42 -0.53
N SER A 301 -21.79 9.13 -0.19
CA SER A 301 -22.48 8.13 -0.99
C SER A 301 -24.00 8.30 -0.96
N LEU A 302 -24.58 8.55 0.22
CA LEU A 302 -26.04 8.75 0.39
C LEU A 302 -26.53 10.05 -0.27
N THR A 303 -25.65 11.05 -0.44
CA THR A 303 -25.95 12.30 -1.13
C THR A 303 -25.70 12.26 -2.64
N GLY A 304 -25.40 11.09 -3.19
CA GLY A 304 -25.37 10.85 -4.65
C GLY A 304 -23.99 10.77 -5.30
N HIS A 305 -22.91 10.84 -4.52
CA HIS A 305 -21.56 10.62 -5.06
C HIS A 305 -21.26 9.12 -5.15
N THR A 306 -20.54 8.70 -6.17
CA THR A 306 -20.00 7.33 -6.22
C THR A 306 -18.77 7.25 -5.34
N VAL A 307 -18.86 6.50 -4.25
CA VAL A 307 -17.74 6.29 -3.32
C VAL A 307 -17.22 4.87 -3.44
N VAL A 308 -15.90 4.71 -3.59
CA VAL A 308 -15.24 3.41 -3.57
C VAL A 308 -14.12 3.41 -2.55
N SER A 309 -13.99 2.31 -1.80
CA SER A 309 -13.00 2.25 -0.73
C SER A 309 -12.58 0.82 -0.42
N THR A 310 -11.63 0.67 0.52
CA THR A 310 -11.28 -0.61 1.13
C THR A 310 -11.55 -0.60 2.64
N VAL A 311 -11.83 -1.78 3.22
CA VAL A 311 -12.02 -1.94 4.65
C VAL A 311 -11.46 -3.30 5.12
N HIS A 312 -11.00 -3.36 6.36
CA HIS A 312 -10.62 -4.63 6.98
C HIS A 312 -11.85 -5.35 7.53
N ALA A 313 -12.31 -6.40 6.83
CA ALA A 313 -13.41 -7.26 7.21
C ALA A 313 -13.28 -8.63 6.52
N PHE A 314 -14.06 -9.63 6.95
CA PHE A 314 -13.94 -11.01 6.47
C PHE A 314 -15.15 -11.51 5.66
N ALA A 315 -16.18 -10.68 5.48
CA ALA A 315 -17.37 -10.96 4.71
C ALA A 315 -18.14 -9.66 4.45
N ALA A 316 -19.20 -9.72 3.64
CA ALA A 316 -20.01 -8.56 3.30
C ALA A 316 -20.74 -7.96 4.51
N ASP A 317 -21.35 -8.80 5.34
CA ASP A 317 -22.04 -8.36 6.56
C ASP A 317 -21.07 -7.74 7.57
N SER A 318 -19.92 -8.35 7.80
CA SER A 318 -18.89 -7.84 8.70
C SER A 318 -18.26 -6.54 8.18
N ALA A 319 -18.22 -6.32 6.86
CA ALA A 319 -17.79 -5.05 6.28
C ALA A 319 -18.75 -3.90 6.67
N HIS A 320 -20.06 -4.10 6.52
CA HIS A 320 -21.06 -3.11 6.93
C HIS A 320 -21.08 -2.89 8.44
N MET A 321 -20.95 -3.96 9.24
CA MET A 321 -20.81 -3.83 10.70
C MET A 321 -19.58 -2.98 11.08
N ARG A 322 -18.45 -3.23 10.42
CA ARG A 322 -17.22 -2.45 10.64
C ARG A 322 -17.41 -0.98 10.27
N ILE A 323 -18.02 -0.69 9.12
CA ILE A 323 -18.32 0.69 8.68
C ILE A 323 -19.26 1.37 9.69
N ALA A 324 -20.34 0.71 10.11
CA ALA A 324 -21.27 1.25 11.09
C ALA A 324 -20.58 1.61 12.42
N LEU A 325 -19.74 0.71 12.95
CA LEU A 325 -18.96 0.97 14.16
C LEU A 325 -17.98 2.13 14.01
N LEU A 326 -17.38 2.32 12.83
CA LEU A 326 -16.49 3.43 12.56
C LEU A 326 -17.26 4.75 12.46
N CYS A 327 -18.47 4.76 11.88
CA CYS A 327 -19.35 5.93 11.84
C CYS A 327 -19.74 6.39 13.25
N GLN A 328 -19.98 5.46 14.19
CA GLN A 328 -20.32 5.79 15.58
C GLN A 328 -19.17 6.49 16.34
N LYS A 329 -17.93 6.38 15.89
CA LYS A 329 -16.81 7.16 16.45
C LYS A 329 -17.00 8.68 16.23
N ARG A 330 -17.67 9.07 15.15
CA ARG A 330 -17.91 10.47 14.81
C ARG A 330 -19.15 11.02 15.48
N PHE A 331 -20.26 10.26 15.47
CA PHE A 331 -21.53 10.65 16.05
C PHE A 331 -22.21 9.44 16.73
N PRO A 332 -22.86 9.63 17.89
CA PRO A 332 -23.57 8.58 18.61
C PRO A 332 -24.92 8.25 17.95
N ILE A 333 -24.88 7.75 16.72
CA ILE A 333 -26.05 7.30 15.97
C ILE A 333 -26.42 5.90 16.47
N ASP A 334 -27.74 5.59 16.53
CA ASP A 334 -28.20 4.23 16.79
C ASP A 334 -27.55 3.22 15.83
N PHE A 335 -27.08 2.09 16.38
CA PHE A 335 -26.32 1.10 15.63
C PHE A 335 -27.10 0.52 14.44
N LYS A 336 -28.42 0.24 14.64
CA LYS A 336 -29.28 -0.28 13.57
C LYS A 336 -29.39 0.71 12.42
N THR A 337 -29.55 1.99 12.73
CA THR A 337 -29.59 3.08 11.76
C THR A 337 -28.25 3.23 11.03
N SER A 338 -27.14 3.25 11.75
CA SER A 338 -25.79 3.31 11.17
C SER A 338 -25.51 2.13 10.24
N LEU A 339 -25.98 0.95 10.63
CA LEU A 339 -25.81 -0.29 9.86
C LEU A 339 -26.65 -0.29 8.57
N MET A 340 -27.88 0.25 8.64
CA MET A 340 -28.74 0.45 7.47
C MET A 340 -28.10 1.45 6.50
N GLN A 341 -27.60 2.60 7.00
CA GLN A 341 -26.91 3.63 6.21
C GLN A 341 -25.66 3.05 5.54
N ALA A 342 -24.86 2.24 6.24
CA ALA A 342 -23.69 1.59 5.66
C ALA A 342 -24.07 0.66 4.48
N GLY A 343 -25.14 -0.11 4.61
CA GLY A 343 -25.66 -0.97 3.55
C GLY A 343 -26.19 -0.18 2.35
N GLN A 344 -26.90 0.92 2.59
CA GLN A 344 -27.38 1.81 1.51
C GLN A 344 -26.22 2.53 0.79
N ALA A 345 -25.22 2.98 1.56
CA ALA A 345 -24.06 3.69 1.02
C ALA A 345 -23.19 2.79 0.16
N PHE A 346 -22.98 1.54 0.59
CA PHE A 346 -22.12 0.58 -0.10
C PHE A 346 -22.89 -0.71 -0.44
N PRO A 347 -23.81 -0.66 -1.41
CA PRO A 347 -24.64 -1.82 -1.77
C PRO A 347 -23.82 -2.99 -2.31
N ILE A 348 -22.62 -2.77 -2.84
CA ILE A 348 -21.72 -3.82 -3.33
C ILE A 348 -20.54 -3.97 -2.40
N VAL A 349 -20.32 -5.19 -1.90
CA VAL A 349 -19.14 -5.59 -1.15
C VAL A 349 -18.40 -6.67 -1.91
N VAL A 350 -17.09 -6.48 -2.05
CA VAL A 350 -16.17 -7.44 -2.68
C VAL A 350 -15.27 -8.01 -1.60
N TYR A 351 -15.38 -9.29 -1.30
CA TYR A 351 -14.48 -9.91 -0.33
C TYR A 351 -13.28 -10.56 -1.02
N SER A 352 -12.09 -10.05 -0.73
CA SER A 352 -10.81 -10.52 -1.27
C SER A 352 -9.99 -11.19 -0.19
N HIS A 353 -9.46 -12.37 -0.49
CA HIS A 353 -8.66 -13.17 0.44
C HIS A 353 -7.32 -13.62 -0.19
N LYS A 354 -6.28 -13.68 0.65
CA LYS A 354 -4.99 -14.28 0.29
C LYS A 354 -4.98 -15.71 0.82
N LEU A 355 -4.93 -16.67 -0.08
CA LEU A 355 -4.85 -18.09 0.23
C LEU A 355 -3.47 -18.49 0.76
N GLU A 356 -3.35 -19.65 1.38
CA GLU A 356 -2.10 -20.14 1.96
C GLU A 356 -1.00 -20.37 0.91
N ASN A 357 -1.37 -20.68 -0.34
CA ASN A 357 -0.46 -20.77 -1.47
C ASN A 357 0.02 -19.39 -2.01
N ASN A 358 -0.29 -18.29 -1.31
CA ASN A 358 -0.07 -16.89 -1.67
C ASN A 358 -0.89 -16.36 -2.86
N GLU A 359 -1.77 -17.15 -3.44
CA GLU A 359 -2.74 -16.65 -4.42
C GLU A 359 -3.75 -15.72 -3.74
N ARG A 360 -4.22 -14.75 -4.48
CA ARG A 360 -5.31 -13.86 -4.07
C ARG A 360 -6.55 -14.23 -4.87
N LYS A 361 -7.70 -14.29 -4.20
CA LYS A 361 -8.98 -14.60 -4.85
C LYS A 361 -10.04 -13.60 -4.38
N ILE A 362 -10.90 -13.18 -5.28
CA ILE A 362 -12.19 -12.61 -4.88
C ILE A 362 -13.05 -13.81 -4.45
N MET A 363 -13.29 -13.90 -3.14
CA MET A 363 -14.05 -15.02 -2.56
C MET A 363 -15.53 -14.87 -2.82
N ASP A 364 -16.05 -13.63 -2.72
CA ASP A 364 -17.41 -13.31 -3.10
C ASP A 364 -17.55 -11.84 -3.52
N ILE A 365 -18.61 -11.59 -4.31
CA ILE A 365 -19.17 -10.27 -4.57
C ILE A 365 -20.62 -10.36 -4.14
N SER A 366 -20.98 -9.57 -3.13
CA SER A 366 -22.31 -9.59 -2.53
C SER A 366 -22.99 -8.23 -2.68
N GLU A 367 -24.30 -8.27 -2.98
CA GLU A 367 -25.17 -7.11 -2.90
C GLU A 367 -25.84 -7.07 -1.51
N CYS A 368 -25.88 -5.92 -0.89
CA CYS A 368 -26.72 -5.63 0.27
C CYS A 368 -27.96 -4.88 -0.18
N GLU A 369 -29.11 -5.51 -0.10
CA GLU A 369 -30.41 -4.89 -0.33
C GLU A 369 -31.03 -4.45 1.00
N ILE A 370 -31.51 -3.22 1.08
CA ILE A 370 -32.27 -2.73 2.23
C ILE A 370 -33.75 -3.01 1.96
N LEU A 371 -34.34 -3.82 2.79
CA LEU A 371 -35.75 -4.22 2.71
C LEU A 371 -36.67 -3.10 3.23
N PRO A 372 -37.97 -3.09 2.88
CA PRO A 372 -38.92 -2.07 3.33
C PRO A 372 -39.04 -1.90 4.85
N ASN A 373 -38.76 -2.94 5.63
CA ASN A 373 -38.73 -2.90 7.09
C ASN A 373 -37.40 -2.36 7.68
N GLY A 374 -36.45 -1.98 6.81
CA GLY A 374 -35.14 -1.47 7.19
C GLY A 374 -34.11 -2.57 7.49
N ASP A 375 -34.46 -3.84 7.36
CA ASP A 375 -33.52 -4.95 7.49
C ASP A 375 -32.66 -5.09 6.22
N ARG A 376 -31.56 -5.83 6.33
CA ARG A 376 -30.63 -6.06 5.22
C ARG A 376 -30.76 -7.51 4.73
N ALA A 377 -30.84 -7.66 3.41
CA ALA A 377 -30.68 -8.93 2.74
C ALA A 377 -29.37 -8.93 1.95
N TYR A 378 -28.66 -10.05 1.95
CA TYR A 378 -27.43 -10.21 1.17
C TYR A 378 -27.67 -11.22 0.06
N HIS A 379 -27.39 -10.79 -1.17
CA HIS A 379 -27.40 -11.62 -2.38
C HIS A 379 -25.98 -11.90 -2.81
N THR A 380 -25.55 -13.14 -2.80
CA THR A 380 -24.23 -13.53 -3.27
C THR A 380 -24.24 -13.60 -4.79
N LEU A 381 -23.77 -12.52 -5.44
CA LEU A 381 -23.79 -12.41 -6.89
C LEU A 381 -22.71 -13.26 -7.55
N PHE A 382 -21.53 -13.33 -6.96
CA PHE A 382 -20.43 -14.18 -7.43
C PHE A 382 -19.71 -14.79 -6.22
N LYS A 383 -19.23 -16.03 -6.38
CA LYS A 383 -18.55 -16.77 -5.33
C LYS A 383 -17.44 -17.66 -5.89
N PHE A 384 -16.32 -17.74 -5.17
CA PHE A 384 -15.30 -18.76 -5.40
C PHE A 384 -15.54 -19.94 -4.49
N ASN A 385 -15.81 -21.12 -5.04
CA ASN A 385 -16.00 -22.37 -4.32
C ASN A 385 -14.70 -23.14 -4.32
N ILE A 386 -14.11 -23.34 -3.15
CA ILE A 386 -12.94 -24.19 -2.97
C ILE A 386 -13.41 -25.64 -2.99
N THR A 387 -12.87 -26.44 -3.92
CA THR A 387 -13.15 -27.87 -4.04
C THR A 387 -12.06 -28.73 -3.41
N LYS A 388 -10.85 -28.20 -3.29
CA LYS A 388 -9.71 -28.97 -2.82
C LYS A 388 -8.65 -28.05 -2.18
N ASN A 389 -8.17 -28.47 -1.00
CA ASN A 389 -7.02 -27.89 -0.34
C ASN A 389 -6.08 -29.03 0.06
N GLU A 390 -4.88 -29.06 -0.50
CA GLU A 390 -3.91 -30.12 -0.22
C GLU A 390 -2.49 -29.55 -0.08
N THR A 391 -1.63 -30.33 0.56
CA THR A 391 -0.19 -30.07 0.55
C THR A 391 0.50 -31.12 -0.29
N ILE A 392 1.03 -30.74 -1.45
CA ILE A 392 1.72 -31.61 -2.38
C ILE A 392 3.20 -31.22 -2.40
N ASN A 393 4.08 -32.15 -2.01
CA ASN A 393 5.53 -31.90 -1.94
C ASN A 393 5.91 -30.66 -1.13
N GLY A 394 5.22 -30.43 0.00
CA GLY A 394 5.44 -29.25 0.87
C GLY A 394 4.91 -27.92 0.34
N LYS A 395 4.14 -27.93 -0.75
CA LYS A 395 3.48 -26.75 -1.32
C LYS A 395 1.96 -26.85 -1.14
N TYR A 396 1.34 -25.75 -0.70
CA TYR A 396 -0.12 -25.64 -0.65
C TYR A 396 -0.70 -25.48 -2.06
N VAL A 397 -1.69 -26.31 -2.35
CA VAL A 397 -2.44 -26.29 -3.61
C VAL A 397 -3.92 -26.12 -3.28
N THR A 398 -4.54 -25.09 -3.82
CA THR A 398 -5.97 -24.83 -3.70
C THR A 398 -6.60 -24.89 -5.07
N GLU A 399 -7.61 -25.75 -5.25
CA GLU A 399 -8.42 -25.82 -6.47
C GLU A 399 -9.84 -25.34 -6.17
N GLY A 400 -10.48 -24.75 -7.16
CA GLY A 400 -11.83 -24.25 -7.03
C GLY A 400 -12.34 -23.63 -8.33
N TYR A 401 -13.59 -23.20 -8.31
CA TYR A 401 -14.22 -22.57 -9.45
C TYR A 401 -15.08 -21.39 -9.01
N PHE A 402 -15.33 -20.48 -9.95
CA PHE A 402 -16.23 -19.36 -9.75
C PHE A 402 -17.64 -19.72 -10.22
N GLU A 403 -18.64 -19.19 -9.54
CA GLU A 403 -20.04 -19.29 -9.93
C GLU A 403 -20.80 -18.00 -9.67
N GLN A 404 -21.93 -17.84 -10.34
CA GLN A 404 -22.94 -16.83 -10.07
C GLN A 404 -24.18 -17.50 -9.49
N PRO A 405 -24.26 -17.66 -8.15
CA PRO A 405 -25.37 -18.38 -7.50
C PRO A 405 -26.66 -17.57 -7.51
N GLU A 406 -26.53 -16.23 -7.44
CA GLU A 406 -27.69 -15.33 -7.46
C GLU A 406 -27.52 -14.23 -8.52
N ILE A 407 -28.60 -13.58 -8.86
CA ILE A 407 -28.63 -12.38 -9.71
C ILE A 407 -28.90 -11.17 -8.83
N MET A 408 -28.56 -9.99 -9.33
CA MET A 408 -28.82 -8.73 -8.62
C MET A 408 -30.31 -8.54 -8.33
N SER A 409 -30.59 -7.81 -7.24
CA SER A 409 -31.96 -7.45 -6.88
C SER A 409 -32.62 -6.54 -7.94
N ASP A 410 -33.95 -6.48 -7.92
CA ASP A 410 -34.69 -5.54 -8.78
C ASP A 410 -34.38 -4.09 -8.41
N ASN A 411 -34.01 -3.81 -7.14
CA ASN A 411 -33.61 -2.48 -6.69
C ASN A 411 -32.30 -2.04 -7.33
N LEU A 412 -31.27 -2.90 -7.32
CA LEU A 412 -29.99 -2.61 -7.96
C LEU A 412 -30.13 -2.51 -9.48
N LYS A 413 -30.89 -3.41 -10.08
CA LYS A 413 -31.21 -3.38 -11.52
C LYS A 413 -31.88 -2.06 -11.93
N ARG A 414 -32.88 -1.62 -11.17
CA ARG A 414 -33.58 -0.36 -11.41
C ARG A 414 -32.62 0.82 -11.30
N LYS A 415 -31.79 0.85 -10.26
CA LYS A 415 -30.77 1.89 -10.06
C LYS A 415 -29.82 1.97 -11.25
N LEU A 416 -29.27 0.84 -11.71
CA LEU A 416 -28.37 0.80 -12.85
C LEU A 416 -29.03 1.30 -14.15
N LEU A 417 -30.29 0.90 -14.40
CA LEU A 417 -31.06 1.41 -15.55
C LEU A 417 -31.31 2.93 -15.47
N GLN A 418 -31.63 3.46 -14.28
CA GLN A 418 -31.79 4.91 -14.07
C GLN A 418 -30.50 5.70 -14.35
N PHE A 419 -29.33 5.11 -14.08
CA PHE A 419 -28.03 5.71 -14.40
C PHE A 419 -27.58 5.46 -15.85
N GLY A 420 -28.42 4.84 -16.68
CA GLY A 420 -28.24 4.71 -18.14
C GLY A 420 -27.38 3.52 -18.56
N VAL A 421 -27.34 2.44 -17.77
CA VAL A 421 -26.71 1.19 -18.21
C VAL A 421 -27.46 0.64 -19.41
N PRO A 422 -26.77 0.32 -20.53
CA PRO A 422 -27.43 -0.34 -21.67
C PRO A 422 -28.02 -1.70 -21.28
N GLN A 423 -29.22 -1.99 -21.72
CA GLN A 423 -29.91 -3.24 -21.39
C GLN A 423 -29.08 -4.48 -21.77
N GLU A 424 -28.39 -4.44 -22.91
CA GLU A 424 -27.52 -5.53 -23.36
C GLU A 424 -26.36 -5.79 -22.38
N GLU A 425 -25.77 -4.73 -21.81
CA GLU A 425 -24.69 -4.83 -20.82
C GLU A 425 -25.24 -5.46 -19.53
N LEU A 426 -26.41 -5.00 -19.06
CA LEU A 426 -27.07 -5.52 -17.87
C LEU A 426 -27.47 -7.00 -18.00
N ASN A 427 -27.97 -7.42 -19.17
CA ASN A 427 -28.42 -8.78 -19.42
C ASN A 427 -27.32 -9.85 -19.25
N LYS A 428 -26.03 -9.47 -19.37
CA LYS A 428 -24.89 -10.37 -19.14
C LYS A 428 -24.85 -10.91 -17.70
N PHE A 429 -25.44 -10.20 -16.75
CA PHE A 429 -25.39 -10.49 -15.32
C PHE A 429 -26.71 -11.06 -14.77
N LEU A 430 -27.71 -11.29 -15.61
CA LEU A 430 -29.02 -11.78 -15.21
C LEU A 430 -29.19 -13.31 -15.34
N LYS A 431 -28.10 -14.05 -15.52
CA LYS A 431 -28.13 -15.52 -15.64
C LYS A 431 -27.23 -16.13 -14.55
N LYS A 432 -27.81 -17.04 -13.75
CA LYS A 432 -27.09 -17.87 -12.80
C LYS A 432 -26.26 -18.95 -13.53
N GLY A 433 -25.21 -19.43 -12.89
CA GLY A 433 -24.42 -20.56 -13.39
C GLY A 433 -22.93 -20.49 -13.05
N ALA A 434 -22.20 -21.50 -13.48
CA ALA A 434 -20.75 -21.52 -13.37
C ALA A 434 -20.14 -20.42 -14.26
N ASP A 435 -19.11 -19.77 -13.76
CA ASP A 435 -18.38 -18.69 -14.44
C ASP A 435 -16.94 -19.17 -14.66
N TYR A 436 -16.64 -19.62 -15.87
CA TYR A 436 -15.34 -20.20 -16.25
C TYR A 436 -14.39 -19.17 -16.83
#